data_80a2fef95a2f8cf3e4f8611b69315438
#
_entry.id   80a2fef95a2f8cf3e4f8611b69315438
#
_cell.length_a   1.000
_cell.length_b   1.000
_cell.length_c   1.000
_cell.angle_alpha   90.00
_cell.angle_beta   90.00
_cell.angle_gamma   90.00
#
_symmetry.space_group_name_H-M   'P 1'
#
loop_
_entity.id
_entity.type
_entity.pdbx_description
1 polymer ?
#
loop_
_entity_poly.entity_id
_entity_poly.type
_entity_poly.pdbx_seq_one_letter_code
_entity_poly.pdbx_strand_id
1 'polypeptide(L)'
;MKLDKSVGERIMILRNERGYTRKTLAELAGISSKFLYEIETNKKGFSAYTLQGIAKALEVSLDYIMTGKGARAYDDIIFDIIYKFKPDALEPVKELLEIVYKIAAGRQEMEQ
;
A
#
# COMPACT_ATOMS: atom_id res chain seq x y z
N MET A 1 1.02 -3.31 26.79
CA MET A 1 0.34 -2.33 25.94
C MET A 1 0.45 -2.73 24.49
N LYS A 2 -0.65 -2.72 23.79
CA LYS A 2 -0.66 -3.06 22.38
C LYS A 2 -0.09 -1.90 21.55
N LEU A 3 0.91 -2.18 20.76
CA LEU A 3 1.54 -1.18 19.89
C LEU A 3 1.25 -1.41 18.42
N ASP A 4 0.88 -2.64 18.07
CA ASP A 4 0.61 -3.00 16.68
C ASP A 4 -0.83 -2.73 16.32
N LYS A 5 -1.04 -2.28 15.08
CA LYS A 5 -2.38 -2.08 14.56
C LYS A 5 -3.00 -3.41 14.16
N SER A 6 -4.31 -3.50 14.29
CA SER A 6 -5.03 -4.66 13.79
C SER A 6 -5.00 -4.70 12.27
N VAL A 7 -5.33 -5.87 11.72
CA VAL A 7 -5.44 -6.03 10.26
C VAL A 7 -6.47 -5.05 9.69
N GLY A 8 -7.63 -4.93 10.35
CA GLY A 8 -8.68 -4.01 9.89
C GLY A 8 -8.22 -2.56 9.87
N GLU A 9 -7.53 -2.11 10.92
CA GLU A 9 -6.99 -0.76 10.98
C GLU A 9 -5.97 -0.53 9.88
N ARG A 10 -5.13 -1.53 9.62
CA ARG A 10 -4.10 -1.44 8.58
C ARG A 10 -4.72 -1.33 7.20
N ILE A 11 -5.78 -2.09 6.94
CA ILE A 11 -6.54 -1.99 5.69
C ILE A 11 -7.11 -0.58 5.52
N MET A 12 -7.70 -0.03 6.59
CA MET A 12 -8.27 1.32 6.55
C MET A 12 -7.19 2.37 6.23
N ILE A 13 -6.03 2.27 6.86
CA ILE A 13 -4.93 3.19 6.62
C ILE A 13 -4.45 3.11 5.17
N LEU A 14 -4.24 1.89 4.66
CA LEU A 14 -3.81 1.69 3.28
C LEU A 14 -4.85 2.21 2.29
N ARG A 15 -6.12 2.00 2.58
CA ARG A 15 -7.20 2.51 1.75
C ARG A 15 -7.17 4.03 1.67
N ASN A 16 -7.01 4.69 2.82
CA ASN A 16 -6.94 6.15 2.89
C ASN A 16 -5.72 6.69 2.17
N GLU A 17 -4.58 6.02 2.30
CA GLU A 17 -3.36 6.40 1.56
C GLU A 17 -3.56 6.35 0.05
N ARG A 18 -4.37 5.41 -0.43
CA ARG A 18 -4.69 5.30 -1.86
C ARG A 18 -5.78 6.27 -2.30
N GLY A 19 -6.41 6.98 -1.37
CA GLY A 19 -7.51 7.87 -1.69
C GLY A 19 -8.80 7.13 -2.05
N TYR A 20 -8.93 5.87 -1.66
CA TYR A 20 -10.12 5.06 -1.97
C TYR A 20 -11.20 5.26 -0.92
N THR A 21 -12.44 5.38 -1.38
CA THR A 21 -13.60 5.21 -0.50
C THR A 21 -13.77 3.71 -0.20
N ARG A 22 -14.56 3.38 0.83
CA ARG A 22 -14.89 1.98 1.08
C ARG A 22 -15.58 1.35 -0.12
N LYS A 23 -16.48 2.09 -0.77
CA LYS A 23 -17.16 1.61 -1.97
C LYS A 23 -16.16 1.22 -3.05
N THR A 24 -15.19 2.08 -3.32
CA THR A 24 -14.19 1.82 -4.35
C THR A 24 -13.35 0.59 -4.02
N LEU A 25 -12.83 0.52 -2.80
CA LEU A 25 -12.02 -0.63 -2.41
C LEU A 25 -12.84 -1.92 -2.42
N ALA A 26 -14.07 -1.86 -1.91
CA ALA A 26 -14.93 -3.04 -1.89
C ALA A 26 -15.19 -3.56 -3.31
N GLU A 27 -15.46 -2.67 -4.26
CA GLU A 27 -15.64 -3.05 -5.66
C GLU A 27 -14.40 -3.72 -6.23
N LEU A 28 -13.22 -3.13 -5.98
CA LEU A 28 -11.96 -3.69 -6.47
C LEU A 28 -11.66 -5.05 -5.84
N ALA A 29 -12.03 -5.24 -4.59
CA ALA A 29 -11.78 -6.49 -3.87
C ALA A 29 -12.87 -7.54 -4.07
N GLY A 30 -13.99 -7.17 -4.70
CA GLY A 30 -15.08 -8.09 -4.95
C GLY A 30 -15.93 -8.41 -3.72
N ILE A 31 -16.05 -7.46 -2.79
CA ILE A 31 -16.86 -7.63 -1.56
C ILE A 31 -17.81 -6.43 -1.42
N SER A 32 -18.76 -6.53 -0.49
CA SER A 32 -19.66 -5.42 -0.23
C SER A 32 -19.00 -4.34 0.63
N SER A 33 -19.46 -3.11 0.49
CA SER A 33 -18.97 -2.00 1.33
C SER A 33 -19.26 -2.27 2.80
N LYS A 34 -20.38 -2.89 3.11
CA LYS A 34 -20.75 -3.24 4.49
C LYS A 34 -19.76 -4.25 5.06
N PHE A 35 -19.41 -5.28 4.29
CA PHE A 35 -18.44 -6.28 4.75
C PHE A 35 -17.08 -5.64 4.98
N LEU A 36 -16.63 -4.78 4.06
CA LEU A 36 -15.38 -4.08 4.24
C LEU A 36 -15.38 -3.22 5.51
N TYR A 37 -16.45 -2.49 5.76
CA TYR A 37 -16.60 -1.72 6.99
C TYR A 37 -16.47 -2.61 8.23
N GLU A 38 -17.12 -3.76 8.21
CA GLU A 38 -17.05 -4.69 9.33
C GLU A 38 -15.64 -5.25 9.54
N ILE A 39 -14.90 -5.50 8.47
CA ILE A 39 -13.50 -5.91 8.55
C ILE A 39 -12.64 -4.79 9.12
N GLU A 40 -12.79 -3.57 8.59
CA GLU A 40 -11.99 -2.42 9.03
C GLU A 40 -12.21 -2.09 10.49
N THR A 41 -13.41 -2.34 11.01
CA THR A 41 -13.76 -2.03 12.40
C THR A 41 -13.67 -3.25 13.31
N ASN A 42 -13.12 -4.36 12.83
CA ASN A 42 -12.92 -5.60 13.59
C ASN A 42 -14.21 -6.23 14.10
N LYS A 43 -15.33 -5.98 13.41
CA LYS A 43 -16.62 -6.56 13.78
C LYS A 43 -16.82 -7.96 13.21
N LYS A 44 -16.10 -8.28 12.12
CA LYS A 44 -16.15 -9.60 11.50
C LYS A 44 -14.75 -10.04 11.10
N GLY A 45 -14.55 -11.35 11.12
CA GLY A 45 -13.37 -11.95 10.55
C GLY A 45 -13.47 -12.03 9.03
N PHE A 46 -12.46 -12.58 8.43
CA PHE A 46 -12.35 -12.69 6.98
C PHE A 46 -11.61 -13.99 6.63
N SER A 47 -11.89 -14.50 5.45
CA SER A 47 -11.16 -15.65 4.93
C SER A 47 -9.86 -15.20 4.28
N ALA A 48 -8.92 -16.13 4.09
CA ALA A 48 -7.69 -15.83 3.35
C ALA A 48 -8.00 -15.36 1.93
N TYR A 49 -9.02 -15.92 1.31
CA TYR A 49 -9.46 -15.51 -0.02
C TYR A 49 -9.89 -14.03 -0.06
N THR A 50 -10.70 -13.63 0.92
CA THR A 50 -11.15 -12.23 1.03
C THR A 50 -9.95 -11.30 1.24
N LEU A 51 -9.04 -11.67 2.14
CA LEU A 51 -7.88 -10.86 2.43
C LEU A 51 -6.96 -10.74 1.21
N GLN A 52 -6.82 -11.80 0.44
CA GLN A 52 -6.03 -11.78 -0.79
C GLN A 52 -6.62 -10.79 -1.81
N GLY A 53 -7.94 -10.76 -1.94
CA GLY A 53 -8.62 -9.79 -2.82
C GLY A 53 -8.36 -8.35 -2.38
N ILE A 54 -8.41 -8.10 -1.09
CA ILE A 54 -8.12 -6.76 -0.54
C ILE A 54 -6.66 -6.38 -0.77
N ALA A 55 -5.73 -7.30 -0.50
CA ALA A 55 -4.30 -7.06 -0.70
C ALA A 55 -4.00 -6.72 -2.15
N LYS A 56 -4.58 -7.47 -3.08
CA LYS A 56 -4.41 -7.24 -4.51
C LYS A 56 -4.95 -5.87 -4.92
N ALA A 57 -6.12 -5.50 -4.42
CA ALA A 57 -6.73 -4.22 -4.71
C ALA A 57 -5.90 -3.06 -4.16
N LEU A 58 -5.25 -3.24 -3.02
CA LEU A 58 -4.37 -2.24 -2.41
C LEU A 58 -2.94 -2.30 -2.94
N GLU A 59 -2.63 -3.32 -3.75
CA GLU A 59 -1.30 -3.53 -4.33
C GLU A 59 -0.21 -3.68 -3.27
N VAL A 60 -0.52 -4.44 -2.25
CA VAL A 60 0.42 -4.78 -1.17
C VAL A 60 0.45 -6.30 -1.01
N SER A 61 1.48 -6.79 -0.32
CA SER A 61 1.57 -8.22 -0.02
C SER A 61 0.59 -8.59 1.07
N LEU A 62 0.20 -9.85 1.07
CA LEU A 62 -0.62 -10.41 2.13
C LEU A 62 0.09 -10.31 3.47
N ASP A 63 1.39 -10.60 3.49
CA ASP A 63 2.21 -10.49 4.69
C ASP A 63 2.18 -9.07 5.27
N TYR A 64 2.25 -8.06 4.41
CA TYR A 64 2.21 -6.68 4.89
C TYR A 64 0.88 -6.37 5.59
N ILE A 65 -0.25 -6.81 5.01
CA ILE A 65 -1.55 -6.59 5.63
C ILE A 65 -1.65 -7.33 6.96
N MET A 66 -1.17 -8.58 7.01
CA MET A 66 -1.29 -9.42 8.19
C MET A 66 -0.41 -8.95 9.34
N THR A 67 0.79 -8.53 9.04
CA THR A 67 1.81 -8.26 10.07
C THR A 67 2.25 -6.80 10.16
N GLY A 68 2.01 -6.01 9.13
CA GLY A 68 2.55 -4.66 9.03
C GLY A 68 4.04 -4.64 8.70
N LYS A 69 4.62 -5.80 8.41
CA LYS A 69 6.04 -5.94 8.12
C LYS A 69 6.23 -6.50 6.71
N GLY A 70 7.42 -6.30 6.16
CA GLY A 70 7.73 -6.73 4.81
C GLY A 70 7.52 -5.61 3.81
N ALA A 71 7.82 -5.90 2.55
CA ALA A 71 7.74 -4.92 1.48
C ALA A 71 6.34 -4.83 0.92
N ARG A 72 5.96 -3.66 0.46
CA ARG A 72 4.77 -3.48 -0.36
C ARG A 72 5.11 -3.99 -1.77
N ALA A 73 4.09 -4.33 -2.56
CA ALA A 73 4.31 -4.88 -3.91
C ALA A 73 5.16 -3.96 -4.78
N TYR A 74 4.91 -2.66 -4.71
CA TYR A 74 5.68 -1.70 -5.51
C TYR A 74 7.11 -1.55 -5.04
N ASP A 75 7.36 -1.71 -3.75
CA ASP A 75 8.73 -1.63 -3.22
C ASP A 75 9.60 -2.71 -3.86
N ASP A 76 9.10 -3.93 -3.98
CA ASP A 76 9.82 -5.03 -4.60
C ASP A 76 10.13 -4.73 -6.07
N ILE A 77 9.18 -4.20 -6.80
CA ILE A 77 9.36 -3.85 -8.23
C ILE A 77 10.43 -2.77 -8.37
N ILE A 78 10.37 -1.75 -7.54
CA ILE A 78 11.33 -0.65 -7.59
C ILE A 78 12.73 -1.14 -7.25
N PHE A 79 12.87 -1.95 -6.20
CA PHE A 79 14.17 -2.51 -5.83
C PHE A 79 14.72 -3.42 -6.91
N ASP A 80 13.88 -4.23 -7.56
CA ASP A 80 14.33 -5.09 -8.66
C ASP A 80 14.90 -4.26 -9.80
N ILE A 81 14.26 -3.13 -10.13
CA ILE A 81 14.76 -2.23 -11.16
C ILE A 81 16.09 -1.63 -10.76
N ILE A 82 16.20 -1.16 -9.52
CA ILE A 82 17.42 -0.54 -9.00
C ILE A 82 18.59 -1.54 -9.03
N TYR A 83 18.34 -2.78 -8.63
CA TYR A 83 19.37 -3.80 -8.58
C TYR A 83 19.86 -4.27 -9.97
N LYS A 84 19.15 -3.92 -11.03
CA LYS A 84 19.62 -4.21 -12.39
C LYS A 84 20.77 -3.30 -12.82
N PHE A 85 20.95 -2.17 -12.16
CA PHE A 85 22.04 -1.26 -12.48
C PHE A 85 23.34 -1.77 -11.88
N LYS A 86 24.44 -1.54 -12.60
CA LYS A 86 25.77 -1.82 -12.06
C LYS A 86 26.09 -0.83 -10.93
N PRO A 87 26.92 -1.22 -9.96
CA PRO A 87 27.23 -0.34 -8.83
C PRO A 87 27.71 1.06 -9.22
N ASP A 88 28.45 1.18 -10.31
CA ASP A 88 28.95 2.49 -10.78
C ASP A 88 27.85 3.39 -11.34
N ALA A 89 26.70 2.82 -11.67
CA ALA A 89 25.55 3.59 -12.16
C ALA A 89 24.60 4.05 -11.04
N LEU A 90 24.80 3.58 -9.81
CA LEU A 90 23.87 3.88 -8.71
C LEU A 90 23.87 5.36 -8.31
N GLU A 91 25.02 6.04 -8.35
CA GLU A 91 25.06 7.47 -8.04
C GLU A 91 24.27 8.33 -9.02
N PRO A 92 24.43 8.17 -10.36
CA PRO A 92 23.56 8.89 -11.30
C PRO A 92 22.07 8.55 -11.12
N VAL A 93 21.74 7.30 -10.82
CA VAL A 93 20.34 6.90 -10.58
C VAL A 93 19.78 7.61 -9.35
N LYS A 94 20.56 7.68 -8.27
CA LYS A 94 20.19 8.38 -7.07
C LYS A 94 19.92 9.86 -7.34
N GLU A 95 20.82 10.50 -8.08
CA GLU A 95 20.65 11.92 -8.43
C GLU A 95 19.38 12.16 -9.22
N LEU A 96 19.09 11.28 -10.18
CA LEU A 96 17.86 11.38 -10.97
C LEU A 96 16.63 11.24 -10.09
N LEU A 97 16.63 10.29 -9.18
CA LEU A 97 15.50 10.08 -8.27
C LEU A 97 15.28 11.28 -7.35
N GLU A 98 16.37 11.92 -6.89
CA GLU A 98 16.25 13.14 -6.08
C GLU A 98 15.61 14.28 -6.87
N ILE A 99 15.95 14.42 -8.15
CA ILE A 99 15.34 15.43 -9.01
C ILE A 99 13.85 15.15 -9.19
N VAL A 100 13.49 13.91 -9.47
CA VAL A 100 12.09 13.51 -9.61
C VAL A 100 11.32 13.79 -8.33
N TYR A 101 11.90 13.48 -7.18
CA TYR A 101 11.27 13.75 -5.90
C TYR A 101 10.98 15.25 -5.72
N LYS A 102 11.94 16.10 -6.04
CA LYS A 102 11.76 17.56 -5.92
C LYS A 102 10.65 18.07 -6.82
N ILE A 103 10.54 17.55 -8.04
CA ILE A 103 9.47 17.92 -8.97
C ILE A 103 8.12 17.48 -8.41
N ALA A 104 8.02 16.26 -7.92
CA ALA A 104 6.77 15.74 -7.36
C ALA A 104 6.35 16.52 -6.10
N ALA A 105 7.30 16.83 -5.22
CA ALA A 105 7.03 17.63 -4.02
C ALA A 105 6.58 19.04 -4.37
N GLY A 106 7.20 19.66 -5.38
CA GLY A 106 6.78 20.98 -5.85
C GLY A 106 5.37 21.00 -6.39
N ARG A 107 4.97 19.93 -7.12
CA ARG A 107 3.59 19.82 -7.59
C ARG A 107 2.60 19.70 -6.45
N GLN A 108 2.92 18.92 -5.43
CA GLN A 108 2.06 18.77 -4.27
C GLN A 108 1.86 20.10 -3.54
N GLU A 109 2.92 20.89 -3.41
CA GLU A 109 2.83 22.22 -2.80
C GLU A 109 1.96 23.15 -3.61
N MET A 110 2.01 23.07 -4.95
CA MET A 110 1.21 23.90 -5.82
C MET A 110 -0.27 23.53 -5.81
N GLU A 111 -0.60 22.30 -5.53
CA GLU A 111 -1.98 21.80 -5.51
C GLU A 111 -2.69 22.09 -4.19
N GLN A 112 -1.98 22.50 -3.16
CA GLN A 112 -2.55 22.85 -1.85
C GLN A 112 -3.07 24.32 -1.83
#